data_669e581dfb885c5b50e02a67e18e9a2e
#
_entry.id   669e581dfb885c5b50e02a67e18e9a2e
#
_cell.length_a   1.000
_cell.length_b   1.000
_cell.length_c   1.000
_cell.angle_alpha   90.00
_cell.angle_beta   90.00
_cell.angle_gamma   90.00
#
_symmetry.space_group_name_H-M   'P 1'
#
loop_
_entity.id
_entity.type
_entity.pdbx_description
1 polymer ?
#
loop_
_entity_poly.entity_id
_entity_poly.type
_entity_poly.pdbx_seq_one_letter_code
_entity_poly.pdbx_strand_id
1 'polypeptide(L)'
;MLKMVDGTGIIGVDMVCPLGGAVSLPQPPNFDKVEMEGVGSLMLPNSLKAPLERVELLGNSVQGENPAPDNPQEIKSAGRLDEASGKYLLDVKVTGRNILSDVKGMYNIFVPCPIKAGTTVTLITNGVESDGGNILFTTDSGEDYWYAIDKGVTKVARSINKNVIGFKNLLQKKDGLKYCLVIGDTDNYEPYTEQSVQIALDVPLMGIVRITDGKNVQEALKSSGITRRFKRFEITKDTPITYTLGQYGAPETNTVICRYKDTSLKKAGAILCGELKNINNWAKEEESVSMTEQGIDFRLSRERLGLGSDTTPEENKVAVIKYLTDHPLHCVAELNVPTTEPLPESVQQQLQALHSENGTTHVFVDSGEVPCGIKLTYRKEI
;
A
#
# COMPACT_ATOMS: atom_id res chain seq x y z
N MET A 1 -46.24 23.05 -20.17
CA MET A 1 -46.98 22.36 -19.09
C MET A 1 -46.00 21.42 -18.40
N LEU A 2 -45.56 21.77 -17.23
CA LEU A 2 -44.60 20.94 -16.46
C LEU A 2 -45.42 19.80 -15.83
N LYS A 3 -45.13 18.55 -16.15
CA LYS A 3 -45.70 17.41 -15.48
C LYS A 3 -44.64 16.83 -14.55
N MET A 4 -44.79 17.12 -13.27
CA MET A 4 -44.00 16.42 -12.25
C MET A 4 -44.68 15.07 -11.99
N VAL A 5 -43.94 14.00 -12.13
CA VAL A 5 -44.37 12.66 -11.69
C VAL A 5 -43.69 12.40 -10.35
N ASP A 6 -44.51 11.99 -9.40
CA ASP A 6 -44.19 11.73 -8.00
C ASP A 6 -42.90 11.00 -7.73
N GLY A 7 -42.08 11.59 -6.91
CA GLY A 7 -41.13 10.96 -5.99
C GLY A 7 -39.97 10.11 -6.50
N THR A 8 -39.83 9.81 -7.79
CA THR A 8 -38.81 8.87 -8.30
C THR A 8 -37.84 9.42 -9.35
N GLY A 9 -37.68 10.73 -9.39
CA GLY A 9 -36.70 11.37 -10.27
C GLY A 9 -37.32 11.90 -11.57
N ILE A 10 -36.76 13.00 -12.05
CA ILE A 10 -37.08 13.57 -13.36
C ILE A 10 -36.49 12.66 -14.43
N ILE A 11 -37.36 11.92 -15.13
CA ILE A 11 -36.90 10.99 -16.19
C ILE A 11 -36.65 11.73 -17.52
N GLY A 12 -37.16 12.93 -17.67
CA GLY A 12 -36.94 13.84 -18.78
C GLY A 12 -37.89 15.01 -18.75
N VAL A 13 -37.46 16.18 -19.10
CA VAL A 13 -38.31 17.34 -19.32
C VAL A 13 -38.17 17.76 -20.77
N ASP A 14 -39.20 17.48 -21.56
CA ASP A 14 -39.30 18.07 -22.90
C ASP A 14 -39.69 19.55 -22.76
N MET A 15 -38.75 20.44 -23.02
CA MET A 15 -39.04 21.86 -23.13
C MET A 15 -39.46 22.17 -24.56
N VAL A 16 -40.69 22.60 -24.73
CA VAL A 16 -41.14 23.12 -26.01
C VAL A 16 -40.62 24.55 -26.17
N CYS A 17 -39.69 24.73 -27.10
CA CYS A 17 -39.21 26.04 -27.47
C CYS A 17 -40.35 26.91 -28.07
N PRO A 18 -40.41 28.21 -27.84
CA PRO A 18 -41.42 29.13 -28.41
C PRO A 18 -41.50 29.11 -29.96
N LEU A 19 -40.56 28.51 -30.62
CA LEU A 19 -40.50 28.31 -32.07
C LEU A 19 -40.89 26.91 -32.53
N GLY A 20 -41.45 26.07 -31.66
CA GLY A 20 -41.96 24.74 -31.98
C GLY A 20 -40.90 23.63 -32.16
N GLY A 21 -39.68 23.87 -31.79
CA GLY A 21 -38.61 22.83 -31.74
C GLY A 21 -38.56 22.17 -30.35
N ALA A 22 -38.60 20.86 -30.28
CA ALA A 22 -38.26 20.14 -29.05
C ALA A 22 -36.74 20.22 -28.80
N VAL A 23 -36.34 20.81 -27.67
CA VAL A 23 -34.97 20.75 -27.21
C VAL A 23 -34.88 19.59 -26.22
N SER A 24 -34.26 18.50 -26.62
CA SER A 24 -33.90 17.44 -25.67
C SER A 24 -32.81 17.98 -24.74
N LEU A 25 -33.03 17.83 -23.43
CA LEU A 25 -31.94 18.07 -22.47
C LEU A 25 -30.76 17.17 -22.84
N PRO A 26 -29.50 17.63 -22.69
CA PRO A 26 -28.37 16.76 -22.85
C PRO A 26 -28.58 15.53 -21.95
N GLN A 27 -28.55 14.36 -22.56
CA GLN A 27 -28.59 13.14 -21.77
C GLN A 27 -27.42 13.17 -20.78
N PRO A 28 -27.63 12.75 -19.51
CA PRO A 28 -26.52 12.60 -18.61
C PRO A 28 -25.49 11.65 -19.25
N PRO A 29 -24.20 11.93 -19.10
CA PRO A 29 -23.17 11.08 -19.70
C PRO A 29 -23.40 9.63 -19.28
N ASN A 30 -23.38 8.74 -20.28
CA ASN A 30 -23.51 7.31 -20.04
C ASN A 30 -22.21 6.85 -19.38
N PHE A 31 -22.33 6.16 -18.23
CA PHE A 31 -21.14 5.74 -17.48
C PHE A 31 -21.35 4.35 -16.89
N ASP A 32 -20.22 3.63 -16.75
CA ASP A 32 -20.12 2.42 -15.95
C ASP A 32 -19.43 2.71 -14.62
N LYS A 33 -19.79 1.94 -13.60
CA LYS A 33 -19.01 1.88 -12.36
C LYS A 33 -17.93 0.81 -12.53
N VAL A 34 -16.68 1.22 -12.39
CA VAL A 34 -15.53 0.35 -12.55
C VAL A 34 -14.79 0.24 -11.23
N GLU A 35 -14.56 -0.99 -10.79
CA GLU A 35 -13.66 -1.29 -9.68
C GLU A 35 -12.24 -1.51 -10.20
N MET A 36 -11.27 -0.91 -9.54
CA MET A 36 -9.85 -1.07 -9.83
C MET A 36 -9.05 -1.40 -8.57
N GLU A 37 -8.04 -2.22 -8.75
CA GLU A 37 -7.08 -2.58 -7.72
C GLU A 37 -5.65 -2.36 -8.24
N GLY A 38 -4.76 -1.92 -7.35
CA GLY A 38 -3.34 -1.73 -7.65
C GLY A 38 -2.51 -1.59 -6.39
N VAL A 39 -1.23 -1.32 -6.55
CA VAL A 39 -0.27 -1.15 -5.46
C VAL A 39 0.44 0.17 -5.63
N GLY A 40 0.40 1.02 -4.61
CA GLY A 40 1.04 2.34 -4.57
C GLY A 40 0.38 3.39 -5.49
N SER A 41 -0.15 2.99 -6.64
CA SER A 41 -0.83 3.91 -7.56
C SER A 41 -1.84 3.24 -8.46
N LEU A 42 -2.79 4.04 -8.97
CA LEU A 42 -3.77 3.65 -9.99
C LEU A 42 -3.93 4.78 -11.03
N MET A 43 -4.17 4.39 -12.27
CA MET A 43 -4.59 5.28 -13.34
C MET A 43 -6.00 4.91 -13.77
N LEU A 44 -6.94 5.85 -13.71
CA LEU A 44 -8.35 5.69 -14.04
C LEU A 44 -8.60 6.30 -15.43
N PRO A 45 -8.63 5.48 -16.49
CA PRO A 45 -8.86 5.97 -17.84
C PRO A 45 -10.32 6.33 -18.06
N ASN A 46 -10.58 7.33 -18.91
CA ASN A 46 -11.92 7.79 -19.27
C ASN A 46 -12.80 8.07 -18.03
N SER A 47 -12.18 8.59 -16.96
CA SER A 47 -12.92 8.94 -15.75
C SER A 47 -13.81 10.16 -16.00
N LEU A 48 -14.99 10.14 -15.38
CA LEU A 48 -15.85 11.32 -15.24
C LEU A 48 -15.51 12.02 -13.94
N LYS A 49 -15.63 13.34 -13.92
CA LYS A 49 -15.50 14.11 -12.67
C LYS A 49 -16.66 13.79 -11.75
N ALA A 50 -16.39 12.91 -10.77
CA ALA A 50 -17.37 12.41 -9.83
C ALA A 50 -16.68 11.96 -8.53
N PRO A 51 -17.39 11.91 -7.39
CA PRO A 51 -16.86 11.33 -6.16
C PRO A 51 -16.36 9.90 -6.39
N LEU A 52 -15.21 9.56 -5.79
CA LEU A 52 -14.73 8.18 -5.71
C LEU A 52 -15.62 7.43 -4.72
N GLU A 53 -16.40 6.46 -5.20
CA GLU A 53 -17.45 5.83 -4.39
C GLU A 53 -16.88 4.87 -3.33
N ARG A 54 -15.72 4.28 -3.61
CA ARG A 54 -14.96 3.42 -2.69
C ARG A 54 -13.49 3.78 -2.78
N VAL A 55 -12.92 4.16 -1.67
CA VAL A 55 -11.47 4.27 -1.49
C VAL A 55 -11.10 3.37 -0.33
N GLU A 56 -10.31 2.35 -0.61
CA GLU A 56 -9.84 1.37 0.38
C GLU A 56 -8.34 1.19 0.23
N LEU A 57 -7.59 1.44 1.29
CA LEU A 57 -6.16 1.18 1.36
C LEU A 57 -5.93 -0.15 2.08
N LEU A 58 -5.11 -1.00 1.49
CA LEU A 58 -4.83 -2.34 2.00
C LEU A 58 -3.40 -2.40 2.53
N GLY A 59 -3.27 -2.89 3.75
CA GLY A 59 -1.97 -3.09 4.38
C GLY A 59 -1.11 -4.10 3.64
N ASN A 60 0.18 -3.91 3.76
CA ASN A 60 1.19 -4.85 3.30
C ASN A 60 2.36 -4.85 4.28
N SER A 61 3.04 -5.99 4.40
CA SER A 61 4.22 -6.12 5.26
C SER A 61 5.29 -6.91 4.53
N VAL A 62 6.52 -6.49 4.72
CA VAL A 62 7.70 -7.18 4.21
C VAL A 62 8.69 -7.41 5.34
N GLN A 63 9.44 -8.48 5.24
CA GLN A 63 10.52 -8.83 6.14
C GLN A 63 11.75 -9.11 5.30
N GLY A 64 12.93 -8.80 5.82
CA GLY A 64 14.19 -9.12 5.15
C GLY A 64 14.36 -10.64 4.94
N GLU A 65 15.23 -11.00 4.02
CA GLU A 65 15.51 -12.40 3.74
C GLU A 65 16.25 -13.07 4.90
N ASN A 66 15.88 -14.33 5.18
CA ASN A 66 16.54 -15.20 6.16
C ASN A 66 16.66 -14.59 7.57
N PRO A 67 15.54 -14.24 8.22
CA PRO A 67 15.58 -13.84 9.62
C PRO A 67 16.11 -14.99 10.49
N ALA A 68 17.04 -14.64 11.37
CA ALA A 68 17.65 -15.57 12.33
C ALA A 68 17.93 -14.83 13.63
N PRO A 69 18.07 -15.55 14.76
CA PRO A 69 18.35 -14.90 16.06
C PRO A 69 19.61 -14.05 16.11
N ASP A 70 20.60 -14.35 15.30
CA ASP A 70 21.84 -13.59 15.12
C ASP A 70 21.80 -12.61 13.94
N ASN A 71 20.70 -12.63 13.18
CA ASN A 71 20.41 -11.70 12.08
C ASN A 71 18.92 -11.31 12.11
N PRO A 72 18.45 -10.64 13.17
CA PRO A 72 17.05 -10.23 13.28
C PRO A 72 16.67 -9.26 12.15
N GLN A 73 15.50 -9.47 11.56
CA GLN A 73 14.98 -8.66 10.47
C GLN A 73 13.78 -7.85 10.94
N GLU A 74 13.80 -6.57 10.65
CA GLU A 74 12.67 -5.70 10.93
C GLU A 74 11.46 -6.10 10.06
N ILE A 75 10.29 -6.16 10.68
CA ILE A 75 9.00 -6.32 9.97
C ILE A 75 8.48 -4.93 9.62
N LYS A 76 8.72 -4.52 8.37
CA LYS A 76 8.24 -3.25 7.81
C LYS A 76 6.82 -3.40 7.29
N SER A 77 6.01 -2.38 7.47
CA SER A 77 4.59 -2.38 7.05
C SER A 77 4.24 -1.03 6.40
N ALA A 78 3.12 -0.99 5.69
CA ALA A 78 2.68 0.20 4.98
C ALA A 78 2.35 1.36 5.93
N GLY A 79 3.07 2.44 5.79
CA GLY A 79 3.02 3.65 6.60
C GLY A 79 4.41 4.24 6.81
N ARG A 80 4.61 5.47 6.40
CA ARG A 80 5.87 6.20 6.59
C ARG A 80 5.95 6.72 8.01
N LEU A 81 6.93 6.28 8.80
CA LEU A 81 7.12 6.77 10.16
C LEU A 81 7.50 8.28 10.14
N ASP A 82 6.72 9.07 10.84
CA ASP A 82 7.05 10.46 11.18
C ASP A 82 7.69 10.48 12.56
N GLU A 83 9.01 10.65 12.60
CA GLU A 83 9.78 10.62 13.85
C GLU A 83 9.36 11.72 14.84
N ALA A 84 8.84 12.86 14.35
CA ALA A 84 8.43 13.97 15.20
C ALA A 84 7.16 13.67 16.00
N SER A 85 6.19 12.97 15.40
CA SER A 85 4.92 12.60 16.05
C SER A 85 4.89 11.15 16.54
N GLY A 86 5.81 10.30 16.08
CA GLY A 86 5.79 8.86 16.33
C GLY A 86 4.66 8.12 15.61
N LYS A 87 4.00 8.76 14.65
CA LYS A 87 2.89 8.18 13.90
C LYS A 87 3.32 7.69 12.52
N TYR A 88 2.54 6.77 11.97
CA TYR A 88 2.71 6.28 10.61
C TYR A 88 1.78 7.05 9.67
N LEU A 89 2.34 7.70 8.66
CA LEU A 89 1.61 8.52 7.70
C LEU A 89 1.32 7.75 6.42
N LEU A 90 0.10 7.93 5.91
CA LEU A 90 -0.32 7.55 4.57
C LEU A 90 -0.80 8.82 3.87
N ASP A 91 -0.14 9.20 2.79
CA ASP A 91 -0.51 10.37 2.00
C ASP A 91 -1.21 9.91 0.72
N VAL A 92 -2.54 10.08 0.66
CA VAL A 92 -3.36 9.80 -0.53
C VAL A 92 -3.42 11.06 -1.37
N LYS A 93 -3.08 10.94 -2.65
CA LYS A 93 -3.08 12.04 -3.61
C LYS A 93 -3.86 11.63 -4.85
N VAL A 94 -4.77 12.50 -5.29
CA VAL A 94 -5.54 12.35 -6.52
C VAL A 94 -5.25 13.52 -7.43
N THR A 95 -4.79 13.25 -8.65
CA THR A 95 -4.48 14.27 -9.65
C THR A 95 -5.25 14.01 -10.94
N GLY A 96 -5.43 15.06 -11.75
CA GLY A 96 -5.88 14.92 -13.12
C GLY A 96 -4.82 14.27 -14.01
N ARG A 97 -4.97 14.45 -15.31
CA ARG A 97 -4.07 13.88 -16.32
C ARG A 97 -2.63 14.40 -16.21
N ASN A 98 -2.45 15.67 -15.82
CA ASN A 98 -1.15 16.22 -15.52
C ASN A 98 -0.66 15.77 -14.14
N ILE A 99 0.43 15.00 -14.12
CA ILE A 99 1.05 14.51 -12.89
C ILE A 99 2.20 15.38 -12.39
N LEU A 100 2.52 16.46 -13.08
CA LEU A 100 3.62 17.36 -12.75
C LEU A 100 3.10 18.58 -11.97
N SER A 101 3.45 18.63 -10.69
CA SER A 101 3.12 19.80 -9.85
C SER A 101 3.95 21.01 -10.20
N ASP A 102 3.28 22.15 -10.40
CA ASP A 102 3.91 23.48 -10.54
C ASP A 102 4.22 24.15 -9.20
N VAL A 103 3.95 23.50 -8.08
CA VAL A 103 4.13 24.08 -6.75
C VAL A 103 5.60 24.47 -6.53
N LYS A 104 5.80 25.70 -6.10
CA LYS A 104 7.14 26.23 -5.76
C LYS A 104 7.74 25.36 -4.63
N GLY A 105 8.93 24.81 -4.85
CA GLY A 105 9.59 23.91 -3.89
C GLY A 105 9.59 22.44 -4.29
N MET A 106 8.85 22.03 -5.32
CA MET A 106 8.84 20.64 -5.82
C MET A 106 10.01 20.30 -6.77
N TYR A 107 10.98 21.20 -6.89
CA TYR A 107 12.20 20.94 -7.66
C TYR A 107 13.04 19.86 -6.96
N ASN A 108 13.44 18.83 -7.71
CA ASN A 108 14.26 17.71 -7.24
C ASN A 108 13.63 16.87 -6.11
N ILE A 109 12.31 16.97 -5.90
CA ILE A 109 11.59 16.10 -4.96
C ILE A 109 11.12 14.86 -5.72
N PHE A 110 11.29 13.68 -5.11
CA PHE A 110 10.82 12.43 -5.68
C PHE A 110 9.29 12.33 -5.55
N VAL A 111 8.65 12.04 -6.69
CA VAL A 111 7.20 11.79 -6.79
C VAL A 111 7.01 10.32 -7.17
N PRO A 112 6.43 9.48 -6.31
CA PRO A 112 6.11 8.10 -6.65
C PRO A 112 5.13 8.07 -7.82
N CYS A 113 5.50 7.40 -8.91
CA CYS A 113 4.67 7.29 -10.11
C CYS A 113 5.11 6.07 -10.92
N PRO A 114 4.58 4.88 -10.66
CA PRO A 114 4.94 3.68 -11.40
C PRO A 114 4.47 3.77 -12.87
N ILE A 115 5.43 3.62 -13.79
CA ILE A 115 5.16 3.60 -15.24
C ILE A 115 5.81 2.34 -15.82
N LYS A 116 5.05 1.55 -16.55
CA LYS A 116 5.56 0.32 -17.19
C LYS A 116 6.40 0.64 -18.41
N ALA A 117 7.42 -0.18 -18.65
CA ALA A 117 8.17 -0.16 -19.90
C ALA A 117 7.25 -0.29 -21.12
N GLY A 118 7.56 0.43 -22.20
CA GLY A 118 6.74 0.50 -23.40
C GLY A 118 5.65 1.60 -23.38
N THR A 119 5.42 2.22 -22.20
CA THR A 119 4.44 3.31 -22.07
C THR A 119 4.97 4.60 -22.67
N THR A 120 4.19 5.29 -23.50
CA THR A 120 4.50 6.65 -23.96
C THR A 120 4.26 7.63 -22.84
N VAL A 121 5.18 8.59 -22.68
CA VAL A 121 5.04 9.74 -21.78
C VAL A 121 5.22 11.00 -22.59
N THR A 122 4.38 11.99 -22.34
CA THR A 122 4.43 13.31 -23.00
C THR A 122 4.75 14.38 -21.97
N LEU A 123 5.78 15.16 -22.24
CA LEU A 123 6.10 16.41 -21.58
C LEU A 123 5.76 17.56 -22.53
N ILE A 124 4.82 18.41 -22.13
CA ILE A 124 4.32 19.51 -22.97
C ILE A 124 4.26 20.81 -22.16
N THR A 125 4.47 21.93 -22.82
CA THR A 125 4.33 23.28 -22.24
C THR A 125 2.95 23.87 -22.51
N ASN A 126 2.62 24.95 -21.82
CA ASN A 126 1.40 25.72 -22.00
C ASN A 126 1.41 26.60 -23.27
N GLY A 127 2.14 26.22 -24.32
CA GLY A 127 2.32 26.97 -25.55
C GLY A 127 3.48 27.96 -25.53
N VAL A 128 4.12 28.15 -24.37
CA VAL A 128 5.37 28.92 -24.25
C VAL A 128 6.54 27.95 -24.49
N GLU A 129 7.51 28.38 -25.29
CA GLU A 129 8.72 27.61 -25.56
C GLU A 129 9.46 27.26 -24.27
N SER A 130 9.89 26.00 -24.15
CA SER A 130 10.67 25.51 -23.03
C SER A 130 11.99 26.26 -22.87
N ASP A 131 12.41 26.46 -21.64
CA ASP A 131 13.76 26.93 -21.31
C ASP A 131 14.77 25.79 -21.11
N GLY A 132 14.31 24.55 -21.38
CA GLY A 132 15.09 23.32 -21.23
C GLY A 132 14.91 22.65 -19.88
N GLY A 133 15.57 21.51 -19.71
CA GLY A 133 15.61 20.76 -18.46
C GLY A 133 15.17 19.30 -18.61
N ASN A 134 15.01 18.64 -17.48
CA ASN A 134 14.79 17.20 -17.46
C ASN A 134 13.72 16.81 -16.45
N ILE A 135 13.03 15.70 -16.73
CA ILE A 135 12.41 14.84 -15.75
C ILE A 135 13.39 13.68 -15.51
N LEU A 136 13.73 13.43 -14.26
CA LEU A 136 14.59 12.33 -13.87
C LEU A 136 13.71 11.19 -13.35
N PHE A 137 13.51 10.16 -14.15
CA PHE A 137 12.80 8.95 -13.74
C PHE A 137 13.74 8.02 -13.00
N THR A 138 13.30 7.48 -11.87
CA THR A 138 13.99 6.41 -11.14
C THR A 138 13.36 5.07 -11.52
N THR A 139 14.18 4.12 -11.95
CA THR A 139 13.73 2.79 -12.38
C THR A 139 13.61 1.83 -11.20
N ASP A 140 12.95 0.69 -11.41
CA ASP A 140 12.83 -0.40 -10.43
C ASP A 140 14.20 -1.05 -10.10
N SER A 141 15.20 -0.91 -10.99
CA SER A 141 16.59 -1.29 -10.71
C SER A 141 17.40 -0.26 -9.93
N GLY A 142 16.81 0.89 -9.57
CA GLY A 142 17.47 1.98 -8.88
C GLY A 142 18.30 2.89 -9.78
N GLU A 143 18.28 2.67 -11.10
CA GLU A 143 18.98 3.53 -12.07
C GLU A 143 18.15 4.74 -12.44
N ASP A 144 18.83 5.86 -12.71
CA ASP A 144 18.19 7.09 -13.21
C ASP A 144 18.05 7.06 -14.74
N TYR A 145 16.90 7.52 -15.22
CA TYR A 145 16.58 7.68 -16.65
C TYR A 145 16.20 9.13 -16.95
N TRP A 146 17.01 9.79 -17.76
CA TRP A 146 16.83 11.21 -18.11
C TRP A 146 15.83 11.39 -19.27
N TYR A 147 14.79 12.18 -19.01
CA TYR A 147 13.78 12.56 -19.99
C TYR A 147 13.86 14.06 -20.25
N ALA A 148 14.60 14.44 -21.29
CA ALA A 148 14.91 15.83 -21.59
C ALA A 148 13.85 16.50 -22.47
N ILE A 149 13.64 17.80 -22.24
CA ILE A 149 13.03 18.73 -23.19
C ILE A 149 14.04 19.83 -23.52
N ASP A 150 14.31 20.02 -24.78
CA ASP A 150 15.29 21.03 -25.23
C ASP A 150 14.68 22.45 -25.19
N LYS A 151 15.56 23.44 -25.12
CA LYS A 151 15.17 24.84 -25.18
C LYS A 151 14.50 25.15 -26.55
N GLY A 152 13.41 25.90 -26.53
CA GLY A 152 12.64 26.23 -27.72
C GLY A 152 11.61 25.18 -28.14
N VAL A 153 11.58 24.03 -27.49
CA VAL A 153 10.63 22.95 -27.77
C VAL A 153 9.40 23.07 -26.89
N THR A 154 8.21 22.84 -27.44
CA THR A 154 6.95 22.90 -26.68
C THR A 154 6.39 21.51 -26.30
N LYS A 155 6.83 20.44 -26.97
CA LYS A 155 6.36 19.08 -26.74
C LYS A 155 7.47 18.06 -26.99
N VAL A 156 7.56 17.07 -26.11
CA VAL A 156 8.34 15.84 -26.30
C VAL A 156 7.46 14.66 -25.90
N ALA A 157 7.29 13.70 -26.81
CA ALA A 157 6.62 12.44 -26.52
C ALA A 157 7.55 11.28 -26.86
N ARG A 158 7.80 10.37 -25.90
CA ARG A 158 8.69 9.22 -26.09
C ARG A 158 8.18 8.03 -25.28
N SER A 159 8.41 6.82 -25.79
CA SER A 159 8.19 5.59 -25.01
C SER A 159 9.32 5.38 -24.01
N ILE A 160 8.96 5.07 -22.78
CA ILE A 160 9.89 4.70 -21.72
C ILE A 160 10.23 3.22 -21.89
N ASN A 161 11.52 2.89 -21.96
CA ASN A 161 12.01 1.51 -22.21
C ASN A 161 12.31 0.71 -20.95
N LYS A 162 12.15 1.30 -19.77
CA LYS A 162 12.35 0.67 -18.46
C LYS A 162 11.13 0.88 -17.57
N ASN A 163 10.92 -0.02 -16.60
CA ASN A 163 9.93 0.22 -15.57
C ASN A 163 10.39 1.36 -14.65
N VAL A 164 9.53 2.30 -14.38
CA VAL A 164 9.78 3.46 -13.54
C VAL A 164 8.98 3.34 -12.25
N ILE A 165 9.57 3.69 -11.12
CA ILE A 165 8.91 3.74 -9.81
C ILE A 165 8.49 5.16 -9.42
N GLY A 166 9.10 6.17 -10.01
CA GLY A 166 8.78 7.57 -9.74
C GLY A 166 9.69 8.52 -10.52
N PHE A 167 9.52 9.82 -10.27
CA PHE A 167 10.31 10.85 -10.96
C PHE A 167 10.66 12.03 -10.06
N LYS A 168 11.66 12.81 -10.51
CA LYS A 168 12.01 14.11 -9.96
C LYS A 168 11.91 15.16 -11.06
N ASN A 169 11.37 16.34 -10.71
CA ASN A 169 11.28 17.48 -11.62
C ASN A 169 12.56 18.32 -11.58
N LEU A 170 13.28 18.37 -12.68
CA LEU A 170 14.49 19.17 -12.89
C LEU A 170 14.35 20.14 -14.06
N LEU A 171 13.12 20.56 -14.39
CA LEU A 171 12.82 21.48 -15.48
C LEU A 171 13.19 22.91 -15.11
N GLN A 172 13.70 23.67 -16.08
CA GLN A 172 13.97 25.08 -15.90
C GLN A 172 12.66 25.88 -15.80
N LYS A 173 12.59 26.80 -14.85
CA LYS A 173 11.43 27.67 -14.66
C LYS A 173 11.67 29.03 -15.24
N LYS A 174 10.67 29.57 -15.99
CA LYS A 174 10.62 30.89 -16.54
C LYS A 174 9.22 31.46 -16.29
N ASP A 175 9.12 32.76 -16.13
CA ASP A 175 7.83 33.41 -15.93
C ASP A 175 6.87 33.10 -17.08
N GLY A 176 5.66 32.70 -16.73
CA GLY A 176 4.62 32.30 -17.68
C GLY A 176 4.77 30.91 -18.30
N LEU A 177 5.92 30.26 -18.15
CA LEU A 177 6.15 28.90 -18.64
C LEU A 177 5.62 27.88 -17.60
N LYS A 178 4.76 26.99 -18.07
CA LYS A 178 4.25 25.85 -17.31
C LYS A 178 4.43 24.57 -18.07
N TYR A 179 4.71 23.51 -17.36
CA TYR A 179 4.88 22.17 -17.92
C TYR A 179 3.74 21.25 -17.50
N CYS A 180 3.45 20.28 -18.35
CA CYS A 180 2.50 19.21 -18.10
C CYS A 180 3.17 17.88 -18.45
N LEU A 181 3.20 16.95 -17.52
CA LEU A 181 3.68 15.57 -17.71
C LEU A 181 2.49 14.63 -17.72
N VAL A 182 2.32 13.90 -18.83
CA VAL A 182 1.18 13.00 -19.05
C VAL A 182 1.66 11.60 -19.37
N ILE A 183 1.04 10.60 -18.75
CA ILE A 183 1.19 9.20 -19.17
C ILE A 183 0.25 8.99 -20.36
N GLY A 184 0.81 8.74 -21.53
CA GLY A 184 0.13 8.68 -22.82
C GLY A 184 0.59 9.76 -23.78
N ASP A 185 0.07 9.75 -25.00
CA ASP A 185 0.30 10.82 -26.00
C ASP A 185 -0.79 11.88 -25.89
N THR A 186 -0.41 13.16 -26.03
CA THR A 186 -1.32 14.30 -26.04
C THR A 186 -0.68 15.49 -26.73
N ASP A 187 -1.51 16.31 -27.38
CA ASP A 187 -1.14 17.63 -27.91
C ASP A 187 -1.65 18.79 -27.03
N ASN A 188 -2.38 18.47 -25.98
CA ASN A 188 -3.03 19.44 -25.11
C ASN A 188 -2.28 19.59 -23.78
N TYR A 189 -1.96 20.84 -23.44
CA TYR A 189 -1.56 21.20 -22.09
C TYR A 189 -2.77 21.17 -21.16
N GLU A 190 -2.61 20.55 -19.98
CA GLU A 190 -3.60 20.57 -18.93
C GLU A 190 -2.96 21.11 -17.63
N PRO A 191 -3.66 22.01 -16.90
CA PRO A 191 -3.15 22.48 -15.63
C PRO A 191 -3.08 21.35 -14.62
N TYR A 192 -2.13 21.44 -13.68
CA TYR A 192 -2.07 20.51 -12.56
C TYR A 192 -3.23 20.73 -11.61
N THR A 193 -3.90 19.65 -11.23
CA THR A 193 -4.92 19.61 -10.18
C THR A 193 -4.56 18.56 -9.16
N GLU A 194 -4.75 18.84 -7.88
CA GLU A 194 -4.44 17.90 -6.80
C GLU A 194 -5.48 17.98 -5.70
N GLN A 195 -5.86 16.82 -5.21
CA GLN A 195 -6.55 16.63 -3.94
C GLN A 195 -5.68 15.70 -3.10
N SER A 196 -5.51 16.01 -1.82
CA SER A 196 -4.69 15.19 -0.94
C SER A 196 -5.34 14.97 0.40
N VAL A 197 -5.11 13.79 0.97
CA VAL A 197 -5.53 13.42 2.33
C VAL A 197 -4.34 12.77 3.02
N GLN A 198 -3.92 13.34 4.14
CA GLN A 198 -2.93 12.73 5.01
C GLN A 198 -3.62 12.00 6.17
N ILE A 199 -3.27 10.75 6.37
CA ILE A 199 -3.83 9.88 7.39
C ILE A 199 -2.70 9.50 8.35
N ALA A 200 -2.84 9.84 9.62
CA ALA A 200 -1.88 9.51 10.67
C ALA A 200 -2.39 8.35 11.52
N LEU A 201 -1.61 7.29 11.63
CA LEU A 201 -1.94 6.05 12.31
C LEU A 201 -0.98 5.81 13.48
N ASP A 202 -1.48 5.25 14.58
CA ASP A 202 -0.62 4.82 15.70
C ASP A 202 0.17 3.55 15.36
N VAL A 203 -0.36 2.71 14.47
CA VAL A 203 0.23 1.47 14.00
C VAL A 203 0.09 1.42 12.47
N PRO A 204 1.14 1.02 11.71
CA PRO A 204 1.07 0.95 10.26
C PRO A 204 0.03 -0.09 9.80
N LEU A 205 -0.38 -0.03 8.53
CA LEU A 205 -1.26 -1.04 7.94
C LEU A 205 -0.46 -2.29 7.58
N MET A 206 -0.90 -3.43 8.10
CA MET A 206 -0.22 -4.71 7.92
C MET A 206 -0.92 -5.60 6.90
N GLY A 207 -0.13 -6.41 6.20
CA GLY A 207 -0.63 -7.47 5.34
C GLY A 207 0.41 -8.58 5.23
N ILE A 208 0.01 -9.82 5.48
CA ILE A 208 0.91 -10.98 5.54
C ILE A 208 0.32 -12.10 4.70
N VAL A 209 1.15 -12.72 3.87
CA VAL A 209 0.76 -13.93 3.14
C VAL A 209 0.80 -15.12 4.11
N ARG A 210 -0.34 -15.79 4.27
CA ARG A 210 -0.44 -17.00 5.07
C ARG A 210 0.23 -18.15 4.33
N ILE A 211 1.22 -18.79 4.94
CA ILE A 211 2.00 -19.87 4.30
C ILE A 211 1.15 -21.12 4.03
N THR A 212 0.14 -21.38 4.87
CA THR A 212 -0.66 -22.61 4.78
C THR A 212 -1.54 -22.71 3.53
N ASP A 213 -2.05 -21.58 3.03
CA ASP A 213 -2.98 -21.52 1.89
C ASP A 213 -2.60 -20.46 0.84
N GLY A 214 -1.50 -19.75 1.04
CA GLY A 214 -1.05 -18.67 0.13
C GLY A 214 -1.94 -17.43 0.15
N LYS A 215 -2.92 -17.35 1.05
CA LYS A 215 -3.86 -16.22 1.11
C LYS A 215 -3.18 -14.99 1.69
N ASN A 216 -3.26 -13.87 0.97
CA ASN A 216 -2.85 -12.58 1.49
C ASN A 216 -3.93 -12.05 2.45
N VAL A 217 -3.58 -11.95 3.73
CA VAL A 217 -4.42 -11.38 4.78
C VAL A 217 -4.00 -9.94 4.97
N GLN A 218 -4.91 -9.00 4.81
CA GLN A 218 -4.59 -7.57 4.83
C GLN A 218 -5.52 -6.81 5.77
N GLU A 219 -4.96 -5.86 6.51
CA GLU A 219 -5.73 -4.80 7.14
C GLU A 219 -6.27 -3.85 6.07
N ALA A 220 -7.40 -3.24 6.34
CA ALA A 220 -8.06 -2.37 5.38
C ALA A 220 -8.48 -1.05 6.04
N LEU A 221 -8.09 0.06 5.42
CA LEU A 221 -8.51 1.41 5.79
C LEU A 221 -9.54 1.90 4.80
N LYS A 222 -10.69 2.32 5.29
CA LYS A 222 -11.82 2.92 4.56
C LYS A 222 -12.26 4.20 5.24
N SER A 223 -13.06 5.01 4.58
CA SER A 223 -13.68 6.18 5.24
C SER A 223 -14.46 5.83 6.51
N SER A 224 -15.00 4.61 6.61
CA SER A 224 -15.70 4.12 7.81
C SER A 224 -14.80 3.70 8.96
N GLY A 225 -13.48 3.59 8.76
CA GLY A 225 -12.54 3.14 9.80
C GLY A 225 -11.51 2.13 9.28
N ILE A 226 -10.73 1.60 10.20
CA ILE A 226 -9.66 0.65 9.91
C ILE A 226 -10.04 -0.72 10.46
N THR A 227 -9.99 -1.74 9.62
CA THR A 227 -10.11 -3.14 10.05
C THR A 227 -8.73 -3.66 10.39
N ARG A 228 -8.45 -3.87 11.68
CA ARG A 228 -7.20 -4.47 12.17
C ARG A 228 -7.33 -5.98 12.19
N ARG A 229 -6.32 -6.66 11.68
CA ARG A 229 -6.29 -8.11 11.57
C ARG A 229 -5.09 -8.75 12.23
N PHE A 230 -4.15 -7.95 12.72
CA PHE A 230 -2.91 -8.44 13.31
C PHE A 230 -2.68 -7.88 14.70
N LYS A 231 -1.98 -8.66 15.51
CA LYS A 231 -1.46 -8.28 16.81
C LYS A 231 0.06 -8.34 16.77
N ARG A 232 0.71 -7.27 17.23
CA ARG A 232 2.15 -7.23 17.52
C ARG A 232 2.36 -7.61 18.99
N PHE A 233 3.33 -8.46 19.27
CA PHE A 233 3.68 -8.87 20.62
C PHE A 233 5.10 -9.44 20.65
N GLU A 234 5.61 -9.55 21.85
CA GLU A 234 6.92 -10.16 22.12
C GLU A 234 6.75 -11.47 22.88
N ILE A 235 7.54 -12.47 22.53
CA ILE A 235 7.72 -13.68 23.32
C ILE A 235 8.97 -13.47 24.15
N THR A 236 8.79 -13.32 25.45
CA THR A 236 9.83 -13.03 26.45
C THR A 236 9.93 -14.17 27.47
N LYS A 237 10.87 -14.07 28.39
CA LYS A 237 10.99 -15.02 29.54
C LYS A 237 9.71 -15.15 30.36
N ASP A 238 8.89 -14.07 30.42
CA ASP A 238 7.67 -14.03 31.23
C ASP A 238 6.44 -14.54 30.44
N THR A 239 6.59 -14.84 29.15
CA THR A 239 5.52 -15.37 28.32
C THR A 239 5.18 -16.81 28.75
N PRO A 240 3.90 -17.16 28.97
CA PRO A 240 3.50 -18.50 29.36
C PRO A 240 3.67 -19.50 28.21
N ILE A 241 4.82 -20.14 28.17
CA ILE A 241 5.21 -21.09 27.13
C ILE A 241 5.03 -22.53 27.68
N THR A 242 4.43 -23.37 26.86
CA THR A 242 4.43 -24.82 27.09
C THR A 242 5.53 -25.46 26.25
N TYR A 243 6.36 -26.28 26.89
CA TYR A 243 7.42 -27.00 26.21
C TYR A 243 6.84 -28.33 25.73
N THR A 244 6.86 -28.57 24.47
CA THR A 244 6.62 -29.89 23.91
C THR A 244 7.96 -30.56 23.73
N LEU A 245 8.29 -31.45 24.66
CA LEU A 245 9.16 -32.56 24.30
C LEU A 245 8.43 -33.27 23.17
N GLY A 246 9.15 -33.40 22.05
CA GLY A 246 8.56 -33.97 20.88
C GLY A 246 7.70 -35.20 21.17
N GLN A 247 6.43 -35.03 20.98
CA GLN A 247 5.57 -36.14 20.60
C GLN A 247 6.08 -36.77 19.28
N TYR A 248 7.02 -36.11 18.68
CA TYR A 248 7.91 -36.55 17.62
C TYR A 248 9.35 -36.70 18.17
N GLY A 249 9.44 -37.25 19.36
CA GLY A 249 10.68 -37.56 20.05
C GLY A 249 11.53 -38.55 19.32
N ALA A 250 12.05 -38.14 18.20
CA ALA A 250 13.33 -38.64 17.79
C ALA A 250 14.37 -37.90 18.66
N PRO A 251 15.28 -38.56 19.32
CA PRO A 251 16.41 -37.94 20.00
C PRO A 251 17.36 -37.17 19.04
N GLU A 252 16.98 -37.05 17.81
CA GLU A 252 17.70 -36.54 16.67
C GLU A 252 17.32 -35.11 16.25
N THR A 253 16.34 -34.45 16.93
CA THR A 253 16.04 -33.06 16.56
C THR A 253 17.03 -32.12 17.23
N ASN A 254 17.79 -31.41 16.41
CA ASN A 254 18.75 -30.39 16.87
C ASN A 254 18.07 -29.13 17.45
N THR A 255 16.75 -29.15 17.63
CA THR A 255 15.98 -28.01 18.10
C THR A 255 15.07 -28.33 19.29
N VAL A 256 14.84 -27.31 20.13
CA VAL A 256 13.83 -27.31 21.20
C VAL A 256 12.58 -26.64 20.66
N ILE A 257 11.43 -27.32 20.77
CA ILE A 257 10.13 -26.81 20.34
C ILE A 257 9.39 -26.20 21.53
N CYS A 258 9.01 -24.95 21.39
CA CYS A 258 8.23 -24.20 22.37
C CYS A 258 6.89 -23.79 21.76
N ARG A 259 5.86 -23.82 22.60
CA ARG A 259 4.51 -23.41 22.18
C ARG A 259 3.97 -22.27 23.03
N TYR A 260 3.58 -21.20 22.39
CA TYR A 260 2.81 -20.11 22.97
C TYR A 260 1.35 -20.21 22.57
N LYS A 261 0.43 -20.15 23.54
CA LYS A 261 -1.01 -20.20 23.32
C LYS A 261 -1.63 -18.86 23.65
N ASP A 262 -2.25 -18.24 22.64
CA ASP A 262 -3.06 -17.04 22.78
C ASP A 262 -4.38 -17.26 22.03
N THR A 263 -5.49 -17.27 22.75
CA THR A 263 -6.83 -17.50 22.18
C THR A 263 -7.32 -16.34 21.29
N SER A 264 -6.69 -15.17 21.38
CA SER A 264 -6.98 -14.05 20.49
C SER A 264 -6.43 -14.25 19.09
N LEU A 265 -5.46 -15.15 18.92
CA LEU A 265 -4.82 -15.43 17.65
C LEU A 265 -5.55 -16.51 16.86
N LYS A 266 -5.51 -16.38 15.56
CA LYS A 266 -6.15 -17.29 14.62
C LYS A 266 -5.32 -18.56 14.46
N LYS A 267 -5.96 -19.71 14.65
CA LYS A 267 -5.36 -21.02 14.40
C LYS A 267 -4.95 -21.16 12.94
N ALA A 268 -3.77 -21.70 12.70
CA ALA A 268 -3.16 -21.82 11.37
C ALA A 268 -3.19 -20.49 10.57
N GLY A 269 -3.14 -19.36 11.28
CA GLY A 269 -3.15 -18.01 10.72
C GLY A 269 -1.81 -17.58 10.13
N ALA A 270 -1.76 -16.32 9.67
CA ALA A 270 -0.51 -15.71 9.21
C ALA A 270 0.34 -15.27 10.40
N ILE A 271 1.67 -15.42 10.29
CA ILE A 271 2.64 -14.95 11.28
C ILE A 271 3.94 -14.51 10.60
N LEU A 272 4.58 -13.47 11.15
CA LEU A 272 5.98 -13.11 10.93
C LEU A 272 6.68 -12.99 12.28
N CYS A 273 7.98 -13.28 12.32
CA CYS A 273 8.82 -13.10 13.48
C CYS A 273 10.16 -12.50 13.04
N GLY A 274 10.61 -11.44 13.70
CA GLY A 274 11.85 -10.75 13.36
C GLY A 274 13.09 -11.64 13.43
N GLU A 275 13.11 -12.59 14.32
CA GLU A 275 14.27 -13.43 14.65
C GLU A 275 14.17 -14.85 14.07
N LEU A 276 13.01 -15.25 13.56
CA LEU A 276 12.78 -16.62 13.11
C LEU A 276 12.04 -16.66 11.77
N LYS A 277 12.51 -17.55 10.89
CA LYS A 277 11.86 -17.78 9.60
C LYS A 277 10.51 -18.48 9.81
N ASN A 278 9.48 -17.97 9.13
CA ASN A 278 8.18 -18.62 9.10
C ASN A 278 8.22 -19.83 8.14
N ILE A 279 7.91 -21.03 8.64
CA ILE A 279 7.88 -22.26 7.84
C ILE A 279 6.60 -23.06 8.08
N ASN A 280 6.13 -23.74 7.05
CA ASN A 280 4.95 -24.62 7.13
C ASN A 280 5.30 -26.09 7.34
N ASN A 281 6.56 -26.48 7.35
CA ASN A 281 6.98 -27.88 7.36
C ASN A 281 7.61 -28.29 8.71
N TRP A 282 6.94 -29.23 9.41
CA TRP A 282 7.35 -29.78 10.69
C TRP A 282 8.61 -30.65 10.65
N ALA A 283 9.03 -31.08 9.46
CA ALA A 283 10.06 -32.08 9.27
C ALA A 283 11.50 -31.54 9.29
N LYS A 284 11.71 -30.22 9.51
CA LYS A 284 13.02 -29.62 9.41
C LYS A 284 13.56 -29.16 10.76
N GLU A 285 14.82 -29.46 10.97
CA GLU A 285 15.63 -29.14 12.14
C GLU A 285 16.05 -27.67 12.23
N GLU A 286 15.37 -26.77 11.55
CA GLU A 286 15.72 -25.36 11.43
C GLU A 286 15.06 -24.50 12.51
N GLU A 287 15.77 -23.50 13.00
CA GLU A 287 15.18 -22.44 13.83
C GLU A 287 14.07 -21.73 13.04
N SER A 288 12.88 -21.70 13.63
CA SER A 288 11.70 -21.31 12.88
C SER A 288 10.52 -20.97 13.76
N VAL A 289 9.54 -20.28 13.19
CA VAL A 289 8.23 -20.02 13.77
C VAL A 289 7.14 -20.56 12.87
N SER A 290 6.05 -21.03 13.43
CA SER A 290 4.86 -21.43 12.69
C SER A 290 3.59 -21.20 13.50
N MET A 291 2.51 -20.84 12.82
CA MET A 291 1.18 -20.79 13.41
C MET A 291 0.47 -22.11 13.17
N THR A 292 0.08 -22.78 14.23
CA THR A 292 -0.53 -24.12 14.20
C THR A 292 -1.97 -24.09 14.72
N GLU A 293 -2.69 -25.22 14.60
CA GLU A 293 -4.00 -25.41 15.23
C GLU A 293 -3.97 -25.30 16.78
N GLN A 294 -2.80 -25.41 17.36
CA GLN A 294 -2.62 -25.46 18.82
C GLN A 294 -1.99 -24.16 19.38
N GLY A 295 -1.50 -23.25 18.53
CA GLY A 295 -0.83 -22.01 18.92
C GLY A 295 0.36 -21.70 18.05
N ILE A 296 1.20 -20.80 18.52
CA ILE A 296 2.48 -20.49 17.89
C ILE A 296 3.53 -21.47 18.36
N ASP A 297 4.12 -22.21 17.45
CA ASP A 297 5.27 -23.03 17.71
C ASP A 297 6.52 -22.34 17.21
N PHE A 298 7.51 -22.17 18.06
CA PHE A 298 8.83 -21.68 17.68
C PHE A 298 9.91 -22.66 18.10
N ARG A 299 10.99 -22.68 17.33
CA ARG A 299 12.10 -23.62 17.50
C ARG A 299 13.41 -22.87 17.61
N LEU A 300 14.18 -23.23 18.62
CA LEU A 300 15.55 -22.75 18.83
C LEU A 300 16.50 -23.95 18.79
N SER A 301 17.67 -23.77 18.20
CA SER A 301 18.66 -24.85 18.12
C SER A 301 19.20 -25.17 19.51
N ARG A 302 19.52 -26.46 19.75
CA ARG A 302 20.16 -26.90 20.98
C ARG A 302 21.54 -26.28 21.16
N GLU A 303 22.28 -26.11 20.06
CA GLU A 303 23.55 -25.41 20.04
C GLU A 303 23.44 -23.99 20.59
N ARG A 304 22.46 -23.20 20.07
CA ARG A 304 22.21 -21.85 20.54
C ARG A 304 21.85 -21.79 22.03
N LEU A 305 21.13 -22.78 22.49
CA LEU A 305 20.71 -22.89 23.89
C LEU A 305 21.80 -23.46 24.80
N GLY A 306 22.93 -23.91 24.24
CA GLY A 306 24.03 -24.58 24.99
C GLY A 306 23.63 -25.92 25.53
N LEU A 307 22.74 -26.65 24.85
CA LEU A 307 22.17 -27.95 25.31
C LEU A 307 22.77 -29.11 24.52
N GLY A 308 23.07 -30.21 25.23
CA GLY A 308 23.42 -31.49 24.61
C GLY A 308 22.21 -32.27 24.09
N SER A 309 22.45 -33.48 23.53
CA SER A 309 21.40 -34.36 22.99
C SER A 309 20.46 -34.91 24.06
N ASP A 310 20.98 -35.17 25.28
CA ASP A 310 20.31 -35.95 26.31
C ASP A 310 19.69 -35.10 27.44
N THR A 311 19.32 -33.86 27.14
CA THR A 311 18.75 -32.93 28.11
C THR A 311 17.30 -33.24 28.44
N THR A 312 16.94 -33.04 29.70
CA THR A 312 15.59 -33.18 30.21
C THR A 312 14.68 -32.02 29.78
N PRO A 313 13.34 -32.16 29.82
CA PRO A 313 12.42 -31.06 29.54
C PRO A 313 12.65 -29.83 30.40
N GLU A 314 13.02 -30.05 31.68
CA GLU A 314 13.21 -28.94 32.59
C GLU A 314 14.50 -28.17 32.30
N GLU A 315 15.58 -28.85 31.88
CA GLU A 315 16.79 -28.21 31.39
C GLU A 315 16.54 -27.42 30.13
N ASN A 316 15.76 -27.96 29.18
CA ASN A 316 15.34 -27.24 27.96
C ASN A 316 14.59 -25.97 28.31
N LYS A 317 13.65 -26.05 29.26
CA LYS A 317 12.87 -24.89 29.72
C LYS A 317 13.75 -23.81 30.32
N VAL A 318 14.63 -24.16 31.21
CA VAL A 318 15.58 -23.23 31.85
C VAL A 318 16.43 -22.52 30.79
N ALA A 319 16.96 -23.28 29.85
CA ALA A 319 17.80 -22.73 28.77
C ALA A 319 17.00 -21.75 27.86
N VAL A 320 15.77 -22.07 27.46
CA VAL A 320 14.92 -21.20 26.68
C VAL A 320 14.54 -19.93 27.45
N ILE A 321 14.17 -20.03 28.73
CA ILE A 321 13.88 -18.86 29.56
C ILE A 321 15.10 -17.95 29.67
N LYS A 322 16.26 -18.53 29.90
CA LYS A 322 17.54 -17.79 29.92
C LYS A 322 17.79 -17.07 28.59
N TYR A 323 17.61 -17.76 27.48
CA TYR A 323 17.78 -17.19 26.14
C TYR A 323 16.82 -16.02 25.90
N LEU A 324 15.53 -16.19 26.18
CA LEU A 324 14.49 -15.16 25.97
C LEU A 324 14.62 -13.97 26.94
N THR A 325 15.48 -14.02 27.95
CA THR A 325 15.80 -12.87 28.81
C THR A 325 16.54 -11.80 28.06
N ASP A 326 17.48 -12.22 27.22
CA ASP A 326 18.36 -11.32 26.47
C ASP A 326 17.94 -11.19 25.01
N HIS A 327 17.10 -12.12 24.50
CA HIS A 327 16.72 -12.23 23.09
C HIS A 327 15.19 -12.47 22.98
N PRO A 328 14.34 -11.45 23.22
CA PRO A 328 12.91 -11.55 22.99
C PRO A 328 12.62 -11.78 21.50
N LEU A 329 11.55 -12.50 21.16
CA LEU A 329 11.11 -12.71 19.80
C LEU A 329 9.99 -11.72 19.46
N HIS A 330 10.18 -10.90 18.45
CA HIS A 330 9.21 -9.90 18.00
C HIS A 330 8.29 -10.48 16.93
N CYS A 331 7.03 -10.65 17.27
CA CYS A 331 6.07 -11.34 16.42
C CYS A 331 4.91 -10.43 15.99
N VAL A 332 4.41 -10.71 14.78
CA VAL A 332 3.15 -10.20 14.24
C VAL A 332 2.30 -11.38 13.81
N ALA A 333 1.12 -11.56 14.39
CA ALA A 333 0.27 -12.70 14.07
C ALA A 333 -1.19 -12.32 13.84
N GLU A 334 -1.87 -13.11 12.99
CA GLU A 334 -3.27 -12.91 12.61
C GLU A 334 -4.20 -13.10 13.80
N LEU A 335 -5.12 -12.15 13.99
CA LEU A 335 -6.18 -12.22 14.99
C LEU A 335 -7.28 -13.20 14.58
N ASN A 336 -7.84 -13.91 15.53
CA ASN A 336 -9.00 -14.76 15.32
C ASN A 336 -10.24 -13.93 14.91
N VAL A 337 -10.43 -12.81 15.60
CA VAL A 337 -11.52 -11.85 15.30
C VAL A 337 -10.90 -10.49 14.95
N PRO A 338 -11.12 -9.97 13.75
CA PRO A 338 -10.69 -8.63 13.41
C PRO A 338 -11.34 -7.58 14.31
N THR A 339 -10.62 -6.51 14.60
CA THR A 339 -11.15 -5.35 15.33
C THR A 339 -11.33 -4.17 14.40
N THR A 340 -12.19 -3.21 14.78
CA THR A 340 -12.39 -1.98 14.03
C THR A 340 -11.90 -0.80 14.85
N GLU A 341 -11.09 0.06 14.22
CA GLU A 341 -10.58 1.30 14.77
C GLU A 341 -11.21 2.46 14.00
N PRO A 342 -11.83 3.45 14.68
CA PRO A 342 -12.42 4.60 13.99
C PRO A 342 -11.33 5.53 13.46
N LEU A 343 -11.58 6.15 12.32
CA LEU A 343 -10.80 7.30 11.85
C LEU A 343 -11.34 8.60 12.43
N PRO A 344 -10.50 9.65 12.60
CA PRO A 344 -10.98 10.99 12.89
C PRO A 344 -12.00 11.45 11.86
N GLU A 345 -13.05 12.14 12.30
CA GLU A 345 -14.16 12.56 11.42
C GLU A 345 -13.67 13.44 10.26
N SER A 346 -12.69 14.32 10.51
CA SER A 346 -12.09 15.16 9.48
C SER A 346 -11.43 14.33 8.36
N VAL A 347 -10.76 13.22 8.72
CA VAL A 347 -10.13 12.30 7.75
C VAL A 347 -11.19 11.54 6.97
N GLN A 348 -12.27 11.08 7.65
CA GLN A 348 -13.41 10.44 6.98
C GLN A 348 -14.03 11.35 5.92
N GLN A 349 -14.30 12.61 6.27
CA GLN A 349 -14.86 13.62 5.36
C GLN A 349 -13.92 13.90 4.18
N GLN A 350 -12.61 14.03 4.42
CA GLN A 350 -11.63 14.24 3.35
C GLN A 350 -11.56 13.06 2.39
N LEU A 351 -11.56 11.82 2.89
CA LEU A 351 -11.58 10.61 2.04
C LEU A 351 -12.87 10.52 1.20
N GLN A 352 -14.01 10.91 1.77
CA GLN A 352 -15.30 10.93 1.07
C GLN A 352 -15.39 12.07 0.03
N ALA A 353 -14.63 13.15 0.22
CA ALA A 353 -14.59 14.28 -0.70
C ALA A 353 -13.68 14.04 -1.92
N LEU A 354 -12.86 12.99 -1.91
CA LEU A 354 -12.02 12.65 -3.06
C LEU A 354 -12.88 12.37 -4.29
N HIS A 355 -12.50 12.98 -5.40
CA HIS A 355 -13.20 12.81 -6.68
C HIS A 355 -12.22 12.59 -7.83
N SER A 356 -12.67 11.89 -8.85
CA SER A 356 -11.96 11.75 -10.13
C SER A 356 -12.09 13.03 -10.95
N GLU A 357 -11.12 13.26 -11.86
CA GLU A 357 -11.16 14.32 -12.86
C GLU A 357 -11.66 13.77 -14.21
N ASN A 358 -12.06 14.65 -15.11
CA ASN A 358 -12.49 14.24 -16.45
C ASN A 358 -11.30 13.70 -17.26
N GLY A 359 -11.53 12.61 -17.99
CA GLY A 359 -10.56 11.99 -18.90
C GLY A 359 -9.66 10.98 -18.19
N THR A 360 -8.61 11.41 -17.52
CA THR A 360 -7.70 10.52 -16.78
C THR A 360 -7.46 11.06 -15.38
N THR A 361 -7.59 10.17 -14.40
CA THR A 361 -7.29 10.46 -12.99
C THR A 361 -6.17 9.54 -12.53
N HIS A 362 -5.19 10.09 -11.83
CA HIS A 362 -4.17 9.32 -11.15
C HIS A 362 -4.40 9.37 -9.64
N VAL A 363 -4.31 8.21 -9.01
CA VAL A 363 -4.36 8.06 -7.56
C VAL A 363 -3.02 7.50 -7.09
N PHE A 364 -2.36 8.20 -6.18
CA PHE A 364 -1.08 7.80 -5.59
C PHE A 364 -1.25 7.67 -4.09
N VAL A 365 -0.55 6.71 -3.50
CA VAL A 365 -0.49 6.58 -2.05
C VAL A 365 0.97 6.42 -1.63
N ASP A 366 1.50 7.46 -0.98
CA ASP A 366 2.78 7.34 -0.29
C ASP A 366 2.55 6.67 1.07
N SER A 367 3.06 5.49 1.21
CA SER A 367 3.03 4.67 2.43
C SER A 367 4.44 4.29 2.91
N GLY A 368 5.46 5.04 2.50
CA GLY A 368 6.85 4.79 2.85
C GLY A 368 7.46 3.65 2.04
N GLU A 369 8.37 2.90 2.66
CA GLU A 369 9.14 1.84 1.99
C GLU A 369 8.28 0.66 1.51
N VAL A 370 7.18 0.39 2.21
CA VAL A 370 6.26 -0.69 1.87
C VAL A 370 5.01 -0.12 1.20
N PRO A 371 4.81 -0.33 -0.09
CA PRO A 371 3.64 0.19 -0.77
C PRO A 371 2.36 -0.51 -0.30
N CYS A 372 1.32 0.27 -0.03
CA CYS A 372 -0.01 -0.27 0.27
C CYS A 372 -0.77 -0.66 -1.00
N GLY A 373 -1.71 -1.59 -0.86
CA GLY A 373 -2.70 -1.87 -1.90
C GLY A 373 -3.76 -0.78 -1.94
N ILE A 374 -4.34 -0.56 -3.12
CA ILE A 374 -5.43 0.39 -3.35
C ILE A 374 -6.57 -0.35 -4.02
N LYS A 375 -7.78 -0.21 -3.48
CA LYS A 375 -9.03 -0.59 -4.16
C LYS A 375 -9.92 0.62 -4.23
N LEU A 376 -10.45 0.89 -5.42
CA LEU A 376 -11.37 2.00 -5.59
C LEU A 376 -12.43 1.71 -6.64
N THR A 377 -13.54 2.46 -6.56
CA THR A 377 -14.62 2.45 -7.54
C THR A 377 -14.80 3.86 -8.08
N TYR A 378 -14.81 4.00 -9.40
CA TYR A 378 -14.99 5.26 -10.08
C TYR A 378 -16.01 5.16 -11.21
N ARG A 379 -16.47 6.31 -11.72
CA ARG A 379 -17.36 6.39 -12.88
C ARG A 379 -16.52 6.56 -14.15
N LYS A 380 -16.67 5.62 -15.06
CA LYS A 380 -15.99 5.61 -16.36
C LYS A 380 -16.97 5.98 -17.45
N GLU A 381 -16.59 6.89 -18.34
CA GLU A 381 -17.32 7.20 -19.56
C GLU A 381 -17.31 6.00 -20.52
N ILE A 382 -18.47 5.69 -21.14
CA ILE A 382 -18.65 4.58 -22.08
C ILE A 382 -18.50 5.07 -23.50
#